data_523f068df0e295c8eddd79c15f6be4d5
#
_entry.id   523f068df0e295c8eddd79c15f6be4d5
#
_cell.length_a   1.000
_cell.length_b   1.000
_cell.length_c   1.000
_cell.angle_alpha   90.00
_cell.angle_beta   90.00
_cell.angle_gamma   90.00
#
_symmetry.space_group_name_H-M   'P 1'
#
loop_
_entity.id
_entity.type
_entity.pdbx_description
1 polymer ?
#
loop_
_entity_poly.entity_id
_entity_poly.type
_entity_poly.pdbx_seq_one_letter_code
_entity_poly.pdbx_strand_id
1 'polypeptide(L)'
;MTVSESLHRALQYLATASKSFLPAKDDDSHTSVDWNPVSKSFETHPFNKGGLALALNLEVFSLDFIHPVSGIEASFPLGGAKHLDILNWIERERLFCKIDKDYKFELHYELPYKKGFDDSLTYPKIKEAELKSHIQLRWLANKSLELASSHFDVFSDIRVWPHHFDTGAIGYQLNEKGSSFGLGLSIPDNVSDDYYFYVSKYNENESVNVSRFSKLKNGEWKFKGWNGAALDASGKSLPGVISFFSEAIKGYSE
;
A
#
# COMPACT_ATOMS: atom_id res chain seq x y z
N MET A 1 5.65 13.36 13.92
CA MET A 1 5.28 12.25 13.00
C MET A 1 3.77 12.22 12.91
N THR A 2 3.20 12.32 11.71
CA THR A 2 1.75 12.17 11.47
C THR A 2 1.36 10.70 11.57
N VAL A 3 0.05 10.41 11.60
CA VAL A 3 -0.43 9.01 11.57
C VAL A 3 -0.03 8.32 10.28
N SER A 4 -0.24 8.98 9.13
CA SER A 4 0.16 8.45 7.82
C SER A 4 1.66 8.12 7.77
N GLU A 5 2.53 9.03 8.24
CA GLU A 5 3.97 8.79 8.34
C GLU A 5 4.29 7.62 9.27
N SER A 6 3.60 7.52 10.41
CA SER A 6 3.82 6.41 11.37
C SER A 6 3.47 5.06 10.76
N LEU A 7 2.33 4.96 10.07
CA LEU A 7 1.90 3.73 9.39
C LEU A 7 2.82 3.38 8.22
N HIS A 8 3.22 4.37 7.40
CA HIS A 8 4.14 4.15 6.29
C HIS A 8 5.52 3.68 6.78
N ARG A 9 6.05 4.27 7.86
CA ARG A 9 7.29 3.80 8.49
C ARG A 9 7.14 2.41 9.10
N ALA A 10 6.03 2.13 9.77
CA ALA A 10 5.78 0.81 10.34
C ALA A 10 5.69 -0.29 9.26
N LEU A 11 5.16 0.04 8.08
CA LEU A 11 5.12 -0.88 6.95
C LEU A 11 6.52 -1.30 6.47
N GLN A 12 7.56 -0.49 6.71
CA GLN A 12 8.92 -0.82 6.31
C GLN A 12 9.48 -2.05 7.05
N TYR A 13 8.98 -2.35 8.25
CA TYR A 13 9.35 -3.60 8.93
C TYR A 13 8.81 -4.83 8.19
N LEU A 14 7.63 -4.72 7.59
CA LEU A 14 7.07 -5.79 6.75
C LEU A 14 7.86 -5.95 5.45
N ALA A 15 8.16 -4.84 4.78
CA ALA A 15 8.93 -4.85 3.54
C ALA A 15 10.33 -5.45 3.74
N THR A 16 11.02 -5.05 4.80
CA THR A 16 12.36 -5.55 5.12
C THR A 16 12.35 -7.00 5.63
N ALA A 17 11.27 -7.43 6.30
CA ALA A 17 11.07 -8.85 6.64
C ALA A 17 10.87 -9.68 5.38
N SER A 18 10.03 -9.23 4.45
CA SER A 18 9.86 -9.90 3.14
C SER A 18 11.17 -9.97 2.37
N LYS A 19 11.92 -8.88 2.30
CA LYS A 19 13.25 -8.83 1.68
C LYS A 19 14.24 -9.79 2.34
N SER A 20 14.20 -9.95 3.66
CA SER A 20 15.08 -10.84 4.42
C SER A 20 14.70 -12.32 4.24
N PHE A 21 13.41 -12.63 4.26
CA PHE A 21 12.94 -14.01 4.43
C PHE A 21 12.51 -14.66 3.11
N LEU A 22 12.03 -13.89 2.15
CA LEU A 22 11.52 -14.40 0.87
C LEU A 22 12.64 -14.45 -0.21
N PRO A 23 12.43 -15.21 -1.28
CA PRO A 23 13.23 -15.09 -2.49
C PRO A 23 12.98 -13.73 -3.15
N ALA A 24 14.05 -13.06 -3.56
CA ALA A 24 13.94 -11.80 -4.32
C ALA A 24 13.25 -12.03 -5.67
N LYS A 25 12.50 -11.04 -6.10
CA LYS A 25 11.89 -10.95 -7.44
C LYS A 25 12.37 -9.67 -8.12
N ASP A 26 12.54 -9.71 -9.44
CA ASP A 26 13.07 -8.59 -10.23
C ASP A 26 12.18 -7.33 -10.18
N ASP A 27 10.88 -7.51 -9.97
CA ASP A 27 9.87 -6.45 -9.87
C ASP A 27 9.60 -5.99 -8.42
N ASP A 28 10.38 -6.43 -7.45
CA ASP A 28 10.20 -6.20 -6.02
C ASP A 28 8.84 -6.63 -5.44
N SER A 29 7.99 -7.32 -6.20
CA SER A 29 6.66 -7.71 -5.74
C SER A 29 6.67 -8.61 -4.49
N HIS A 30 7.80 -9.23 -4.16
CA HIS A 30 7.98 -9.99 -2.91
C HIS A 30 7.93 -9.11 -1.66
N THR A 31 8.17 -7.80 -1.77
CA THR A 31 8.10 -6.84 -0.65
C THR A 31 6.74 -6.17 -0.51
N SER A 32 5.86 -6.26 -1.53
CA SER A 32 4.50 -5.75 -1.43
C SER A 32 3.70 -6.50 -0.37
N VAL A 33 2.67 -5.86 0.17
CA VAL A 33 1.82 -6.45 1.19
C VAL A 33 0.35 -6.44 0.78
N ASP A 34 -0.42 -7.37 1.36
CA ASP A 34 -1.86 -7.41 1.20
C ASP A 34 -2.54 -6.52 2.25
N TRP A 35 -3.71 -5.98 1.91
CA TRP A 35 -4.65 -5.44 2.88
C TRP A 35 -5.71 -6.49 3.21
N ASN A 36 -5.75 -6.94 4.47
CA ASN A 36 -6.79 -7.82 4.96
C ASN A 36 -7.88 -7.02 5.69
N PRO A 37 -9.09 -6.88 5.10
CA PRO A 37 -10.16 -6.07 5.70
C PRO A 37 -10.79 -6.72 6.94
N VAL A 38 -10.61 -8.02 7.16
CA VAL A 38 -11.17 -8.75 8.31
C VAL A 38 -10.30 -8.50 9.55
N SER A 39 -8.99 -8.74 9.44
CA SER A 39 -8.01 -8.48 10.51
C SER A 39 -7.63 -7.01 10.62
N LYS A 40 -8.01 -6.17 9.62
CA LYS A 40 -7.64 -4.74 9.52
C LYS A 40 -6.13 -4.54 9.58
N SER A 41 -5.41 -5.38 8.87
CA SER A 41 -3.95 -5.42 8.84
C SER A 41 -3.38 -5.39 7.42
N PHE A 42 -2.16 -4.88 7.31
CA PHE A 42 -1.29 -5.17 6.19
C PHE A 42 -0.53 -6.45 6.48
N GLU A 43 -0.43 -7.35 5.52
CA GLU A 43 0.16 -8.67 5.71
C GLU A 43 1.21 -8.96 4.63
N THR A 44 2.37 -9.48 5.03
CA THR A 44 3.39 -9.92 4.09
C THR A 44 2.93 -11.17 3.32
N HIS A 45 3.59 -11.48 2.23
CA HIS A 45 3.52 -12.83 1.68
C HIS A 45 4.01 -13.84 2.73
N PRO A 46 3.49 -15.09 2.70
CA PRO A 46 3.91 -16.12 3.65
C PRO A 46 5.41 -16.43 3.56
N PHE A 47 6.10 -16.47 4.70
CA PHE A 47 7.52 -16.78 4.81
C PHE A 47 7.83 -18.27 4.66
N ASN A 48 6.84 -19.12 4.86
CA ASN A 48 6.98 -20.57 4.76
C ASN A 48 5.70 -21.24 4.24
N LYS A 49 5.78 -22.55 3.98
CA LYS A 49 4.66 -23.36 3.51
C LYS A 49 3.50 -23.47 4.51
N GLY A 50 3.74 -23.18 5.79
CA GLY A 50 2.72 -23.15 6.83
C GLY A 50 1.87 -21.90 6.83
N GLY A 51 2.25 -20.89 6.05
CA GLY A 51 1.50 -19.64 5.94
C GLY A 51 1.90 -18.58 6.97
N LEU A 52 3.01 -18.76 7.69
CA LEU A 52 3.50 -17.74 8.63
C LEU A 52 3.81 -16.43 7.92
N ALA A 53 3.32 -15.33 8.45
CA ALA A 53 3.51 -13.99 7.90
C ALA A 53 3.73 -12.95 9.02
N LEU A 54 4.18 -11.77 8.66
CA LEU A 54 4.22 -10.60 9.55
C LEU A 54 3.12 -9.63 9.12
N ALA A 55 2.38 -9.12 10.09
CA ALA A 55 1.29 -8.19 9.88
C ALA A 55 1.53 -6.86 10.62
N LEU A 56 1.04 -5.77 10.05
CA LEU A 56 0.85 -4.49 10.73
C LEU A 56 -0.65 -4.30 10.98
N ASN A 57 -1.07 -4.52 12.21
CA ASN A 57 -2.46 -4.39 12.63
C ASN A 57 -2.79 -2.93 12.91
N LEU A 58 -3.78 -2.39 12.21
CA LEU A 58 -4.19 -0.99 12.34
C LEU A 58 -5.20 -0.78 13.48
N GLU A 59 -5.86 -1.82 13.95
CA GLU A 59 -6.88 -1.66 15.01
C GLU A 59 -6.23 -1.34 16.37
N VAL A 60 -5.07 -1.95 16.62
CA VAL A 60 -4.32 -1.79 17.89
C VAL A 60 -2.93 -1.21 17.70
N PHE A 61 -2.53 -0.90 16.47
CA PHE A 61 -1.21 -0.39 16.09
C PHE A 61 -0.08 -1.27 16.62
N SER A 62 -0.03 -2.52 16.14
CA SER A 62 0.98 -3.52 16.50
C SER A 62 1.60 -4.19 15.28
N LEU A 63 2.78 -4.77 15.47
CA LEU A 63 3.32 -5.79 14.57
C LEU A 63 2.99 -7.16 15.14
N ASP A 64 2.46 -8.05 14.30
CA ASP A 64 2.01 -9.36 14.71
C ASP A 64 2.62 -10.43 13.79
N PHE A 65 3.30 -11.44 14.35
CA PHE A 65 3.51 -12.68 13.62
C PHE A 65 2.21 -13.46 13.62
N ILE A 66 1.73 -13.79 12.42
CA ILE A 66 0.43 -14.44 12.22
C ILE A 66 0.57 -15.78 11.50
N HIS A 67 -0.30 -16.71 11.83
CA HIS A 67 -0.38 -17.99 11.16
C HIS A 67 -1.86 -18.29 10.84
N PRO A 68 -2.19 -18.83 9.64
CA PRO A 68 -3.58 -18.96 9.17
C PRO A 68 -4.43 -19.92 10.03
N VAL A 69 -3.81 -20.83 10.78
CA VAL A 69 -4.52 -21.81 11.61
C VAL A 69 -4.58 -21.38 13.07
N SER A 70 -3.46 -20.93 13.65
CA SER A 70 -3.36 -20.58 15.08
C SER A 70 -3.61 -19.10 15.38
N GLY A 71 -3.67 -18.24 14.38
CA GLY A 71 -3.89 -16.82 14.58
C GLY A 71 -2.61 -16.07 14.91
N ILE A 72 -2.66 -15.16 15.90
CA ILE A 72 -1.50 -14.36 16.32
C ILE A 72 -0.57 -15.23 17.18
N GLU A 73 0.66 -15.43 16.70
CA GLU A 73 1.71 -16.17 17.41
C GLU A 73 2.48 -15.27 18.38
N ALA A 74 2.76 -14.03 17.95
CA ALA A 74 3.43 -13.02 18.75
C ALA A 74 2.96 -11.62 18.34
N SER A 75 2.87 -10.69 19.29
CA SER A 75 2.44 -9.32 19.05
C SER A 75 3.34 -8.32 19.74
N PHE A 76 3.60 -7.19 19.08
CA PHE A 76 4.40 -6.08 19.60
C PHE A 76 3.70 -4.75 19.37
N PRO A 77 3.26 -4.04 20.45
CA PRO A 77 2.62 -2.74 20.31
C PRO A 77 3.62 -1.67 19.88
N LEU A 78 3.27 -0.88 18.87
CA LEU A 78 4.15 0.14 18.31
C LEU A 78 4.07 1.48 19.05
N GLY A 79 2.95 1.80 19.69
CA GLY A 79 2.73 3.08 20.37
C GLY A 79 3.71 3.31 21.53
N GLY A 80 4.69 4.19 21.36
CA GLY A 80 5.78 4.46 22.30
C GLY A 80 7.03 3.61 22.08
N ALA A 81 7.02 2.67 21.13
CA ALA A 81 8.15 1.80 20.83
C ALA A 81 9.28 2.54 20.10
N LYS A 82 10.52 2.19 20.41
CA LYS A 82 11.70 2.65 19.69
C LYS A 82 12.02 1.71 18.53
N HIS A 83 12.65 2.25 17.49
CA HIS A 83 13.11 1.47 16.34
C HIS A 83 13.92 0.24 16.74
N LEU A 84 14.91 0.41 17.60
CA LEU A 84 15.77 -0.68 18.06
C LEU A 84 15.01 -1.79 18.79
N ASP A 85 13.99 -1.44 19.59
CA ASP A 85 13.17 -2.43 20.31
C ASP A 85 12.37 -3.31 19.32
N ILE A 86 11.90 -2.69 18.25
CA ILE A 86 11.18 -3.39 17.18
C ILE A 86 12.10 -4.35 16.43
N LEU A 87 13.32 -3.91 16.07
CA LEU A 87 14.31 -4.77 15.40
C LEU A 87 14.66 -5.98 16.26
N ASN A 88 14.94 -5.76 17.55
CA ASN A 88 15.27 -6.81 18.50
C ASN A 88 14.09 -7.80 18.68
N TRP A 89 12.85 -7.29 18.68
CA TRP A 89 11.67 -8.13 18.77
C TRP A 89 11.51 -9.01 17.52
N ILE A 90 11.59 -8.45 16.31
CA ILE A 90 11.48 -9.22 15.07
C ILE A 90 12.55 -10.31 15.02
N GLU A 91 13.81 -9.95 15.35
CA GLU A 91 14.94 -10.90 15.34
C GLU A 91 14.75 -12.02 16.35
N ARG A 92 14.21 -11.75 17.52
CA ARG A 92 13.90 -12.76 18.52
C ARG A 92 12.76 -13.68 18.08
N GLU A 93 11.63 -13.09 17.64
CA GLU A 93 10.44 -13.86 17.29
C GLU A 93 10.63 -14.74 16.05
N ARG A 94 11.44 -14.30 15.07
CA ARG A 94 11.75 -15.14 13.91
C ARG A 94 12.38 -16.49 14.30
N LEU A 95 13.19 -16.51 15.38
CA LEU A 95 13.79 -17.75 15.91
C LEU A 95 12.73 -18.68 16.50
N PHE A 96 11.80 -18.15 17.29
CA PHE A 96 10.65 -18.92 17.81
C PHE A 96 9.77 -19.45 16.68
N CYS A 97 9.58 -18.65 15.63
CA CYS A 97 8.83 -19.01 14.44
C CYS A 97 9.62 -19.91 13.47
N LYS A 98 10.86 -20.31 13.80
CA LYS A 98 11.73 -21.20 13.01
C LYS A 98 12.01 -20.65 11.60
N ILE A 99 12.24 -19.34 11.50
CA ILE A 99 12.75 -18.70 10.29
C ILE A 99 14.29 -18.69 10.38
N ASP A 100 14.96 -19.46 9.53
CA ASP A 100 16.42 -19.65 9.58
C ASP A 100 17.21 -18.43 9.11
N LYS A 101 16.63 -17.59 8.24
CA LYS A 101 17.29 -16.41 7.71
C LYS A 101 17.28 -15.27 8.72
N ASP A 102 18.39 -14.53 8.82
CA ASP A 102 18.50 -13.36 9.68
C ASP A 102 17.62 -12.20 9.16
N TYR A 103 17.03 -11.44 10.08
CA TYR A 103 16.32 -10.23 9.75
C TYR A 103 17.31 -9.08 9.53
N LYS A 104 17.17 -8.38 8.41
CA LYS A 104 17.96 -7.18 8.09
C LYS A 104 17.03 -6.03 7.74
N PHE A 105 17.15 -4.94 8.47
CA PHE A 105 16.42 -3.71 8.16
C PHE A 105 17.23 -2.88 7.17
N GLU A 106 17.09 -3.17 5.89
CA GLU A 106 17.80 -2.49 4.80
C GLU A 106 16.81 -2.08 3.70
N LEU A 107 16.51 -0.78 3.65
CA LEU A 107 15.74 -0.20 2.57
C LEU A 107 16.63 0.02 1.34
N HIS A 108 16.09 -0.26 0.16
CA HIS A 108 16.75 -0.03 -1.14
C HIS A 108 16.13 1.16 -1.90
N TYR A 109 15.30 1.93 -1.22
CA TYR A 109 14.68 3.18 -1.68
C TYR A 109 14.63 4.19 -0.54
N GLU A 110 14.42 5.45 -0.90
CA GLU A 110 14.24 6.53 0.05
C GLU A 110 12.75 6.76 0.34
N LEU A 111 12.43 7.09 1.58
CA LEU A 111 11.10 7.53 1.97
C LEU A 111 11.01 9.06 1.91
N PRO A 112 9.81 9.64 1.69
CA PRO A 112 9.63 11.08 1.55
C PRO A 112 9.72 11.84 2.89
N TYR A 113 10.51 11.36 3.84
CA TYR A 113 10.63 11.91 5.17
C TYR A 113 12.04 12.37 5.46
N LYS A 114 12.17 13.58 6.05
CA LYS A 114 13.47 14.20 6.36
C LYS A 114 14.35 13.39 7.33
N LYS A 115 13.72 12.66 8.27
CA LYS A 115 14.44 11.80 9.22
C LYS A 115 14.40 10.36 8.73
N GLY A 116 15.53 9.68 8.79
CA GLY A 116 15.63 8.26 8.53
C GLY A 116 15.15 7.39 9.70
N PHE A 117 15.52 6.12 9.66
CA PHE A 117 15.40 5.19 10.78
C PHE A 117 16.71 5.22 11.54
N ASP A 118 16.68 5.80 12.73
CA ASP A 118 17.80 5.84 13.67
C ASP A 118 17.32 5.45 15.07
N ASP A 119 18.26 5.33 16.00
CA ASP A 119 17.98 4.92 17.40
C ASP A 119 17.07 5.91 18.15
N SER A 120 16.93 7.14 17.66
CA SER A 120 16.04 8.15 18.24
C SER A 120 14.59 8.01 17.79
N LEU A 121 14.33 7.25 16.73
CA LEU A 121 12.98 7.07 16.21
C LEU A 121 12.10 6.35 17.23
N THR A 122 11.05 7.05 17.66
CA THR A 122 10.04 6.54 18.58
C THR A 122 8.67 6.78 17.98
N TYR A 123 7.85 5.75 17.95
CA TYR A 123 6.49 5.84 17.44
C TYR A 123 5.56 6.56 18.39
N PRO A 124 4.73 7.50 17.93
CA PRO A 124 3.73 8.12 18.79
C PRO A 124 2.64 7.11 19.18
N LYS A 125 1.95 7.38 20.28
CA LYS A 125 0.66 6.75 20.56
C LYS A 125 -0.38 7.37 19.65
N ILE A 126 -0.99 6.56 18.79
CA ILE A 126 -2.00 7.01 17.84
C ILE A 126 -3.39 6.85 18.47
N LYS A 127 -4.28 7.81 18.26
CA LYS A 127 -5.66 7.73 18.74
C LYS A 127 -6.45 6.72 17.90
N GLU A 128 -7.34 5.97 18.54
CA GLU A 128 -8.18 4.98 17.88
C GLU A 128 -9.00 5.56 16.71
N ALA A 129 -9.52 6.77 16.86
CA ALA A 129 -10.29 7.44 15.80
C ALA A 129 -9.45 7.70 14.53
N GLU A 130 -8.16 8.01 14.68
CA GLU A 130 -7.24 8.23 13.57
C GLU A 130 -6.93 6.90 12.85
N LEU A 131 -6.70 5.82 13.62
CA LEU A 131 -6.52 4.46 13.06
C LEU A 131 -7.78 4.01 12.31
N LYS A 132 -8.96 4.21 12.87
CA LYS A 132 -10.25 3.90 12.22
C LYS A 132 -10.41 4.62 10.88
N SER A 133 -9.99 5.87 10.79
CA SER A 133 -10.03 6.62 9.53
C SER A 133 -9.14 5.98 8.47
N HIS A 134 -7.94 5.54 8.83
CA HIS A 134 -7.04 4.84 7.90
C HIS A 134 -7.58 3.45 7.52
N ILE A 135 -8.18 2.70 8.44
CA ILE A 135 -8.85 1.42 8.16
C ILE A 135 -9.95 1.62 7.11
N GLN A 136 -10.81 2.63 7.31
CA GLN A 136 -11.89 2.96 6.38
C GLN A 136 -11.35 3.35 5.00
N LEU A 137 -10.28 4.15 4.96
CA LEU A 137 -9.65 4.57 3.72
C LEU A 137 -9.07 3.37 2.94
N ARG A 138 -8.38 2.43 3.61
CA ARG A 138 -7.85 1.22 2.99
C ARG A 138 -8.95 0.27 2.54
N TRP A 139 -10.01 0.12 3.34
CA TRP A 139 -11.18 -0.63 2.93
C TRP A 139 -11.82 -0.03 1.66
N LEU A 140 -12.00 1.29 1.62
CA LEU A 140 -12.55 1.99 0.48
C LEU A 140 -11.69 1.79 -0.78
N ALA A 141 -10.38 1.91 -0.65
CA ALA A 141 -9.45 1.70 -1.75
C ALA A 141 -9.52 0.27 -2.31
N ASN A 142 -9.39 -0.72 -1.44
CA ASN A 142 -9.43 -2.13 -1.84
C ASN A 142 -10.78 -2.46 -2.53
N LYS A 143 -11.89 -2.08 -1.89
CA LYS A 143 -13.23 -2.36 -2.43
C LYS A 143 -13.51 -1.66 -3.75
N SER A 144 -13.04 -0.44 -3.91
CA SER A 144 -13.18 0.29 -5.18
C SER A 144 -12.39 -0.36 -6.31
N LEU A 145 -11.17 -0.84 -6.03
CA LEU A 145 -10.32 -1.53 -6.99
C LEU A 145 -10.90 -2.91 -7.38
N GLU A 146 -11.42 -3.68 -6.41
CA GLU A 146 -12.12 -4.93 -6.69
C GLU A 146 -13.27 -4.71 -7.68
N LEU A 147 -14.06 -3.66 -7.49
CA LEU A 147 -15.18 -3.36 -8.40
C LEU A 147 -14.71 -2.78 -9.74
N ALA A 148 -13.63 -1.99 -9.76
CA ALA A 148 -13.05 -1.46 -10.99
C ALA A 148 -12.42 -2.55 -11.87
N SER A 149 -12.07 -3.72 -11.32
CA SER A 149 -11.51 -4.83 -12.08
C SER A 149 -12.38 -5.26 -13.26
N SER A 150 -13.70 -5.07 -13.16
CA SER A 150 -14.67 -5.39 -14.24
C SER A 150 -14.49 -4.57 -15.54
N HIS A 151 -13.69 -3.51 -15.51
CA HIS A 151 -13.33 -2.73 -16.71
C HIS A 151 -12.19 -3.34 -17.54
N PHE A 152 -11.57 -4.40 -17.05
CA PHE A 152 -10.35 -4.98 -17.61
C PHE A 152 -10.51 -6.47 -17.91
N ASP A 153 -9.83 -6.94 -18.95
CA ASP A 153 -9.75 -8.36 -19.28
C ASP A 153 -8.77 -9.11 -18.38
N VAL A 154 -7.70 -8.42 -17.96
CA VAL A 154 -6.73 -8.91 -16.98
C VAL A 154 -6.51 -7.82 -15.92
N PHE A 155 -6.57 -8.21 -14.68
CA PHE A 155 -6.36 -7.32 -13.55
C PHE A 155 -5.40 -7.98 -12.56
N SER A 156 -4.37 -7.25 -12.13
CA SER A 156 -3.40 -7.78 -11.17
C SER A 156 -4.02 -7.95 -9.78
N ASP A 157 -3.31 -8.62 -8.89
CA ASP A 157 -3.60 -8.54 -7.46
C ASP A 157 -3.55 -7.08 -7.00
N ILE A 158 -4.45 -6.75 -6.05
CA ILE A 158 -4.44 -5.45 -5.37
C ILE A 158 -3.38 -5.53 -4.27
N ARG A 159 -2.36 -4.66 -4.34
CA ARG A 159 -1.23 -4.66 -3.41
C ARG A 159 -1.02 -3.29 -2.78
N VAL A 160 -0.39 -3.29 -1.62
CA VAL A 160 0.16 -2.08 -1.01
C VAL A 160 1.67 -2.09 -1.22
N TRP A 161 2.18 -1.03 -1.88
CA TRP A 161 3.58 -0.91 -2.22
C TRP A 161 4.34 -0.11 -1.15
N PRO A 162 5.30 -0.73 -0.43
CA PRO A 162 5.89 -0.10 0.74
C PRO A 162 6.65 1.20 0.47
N HIS A 163 7.23 1.38 -0.71
CA HIS A 163 8.02 2.57 -1.04
C HIS A 163 7.16 3.83 -1.25
N HIS A 164 5.91 3.67 -1.71
CA HIS A 164 4.96 4.76 -1.90
C HIS A 164 3.79 4.73 -0.92
N PHE A 165 3.59 3.62 -0.21
CA PHE A 165 2.44 3.37 0.66
C PHE A 165 1.10 3.53 -0.08
N ASP A 166 1.10 3.36 -1.38
CA ASP A 166 -0.09 3.34 -2.21
C ASP A 166 -0.74 1.96 -2.19
N THR A 167 -2.07 1.92 -2.34
CA THR A 167 -2.82 0.70 -2.64
C THR A 167 -3.14 0.73 -4.11
N GLY A 168 -2.64 -0.22 -4.89
CA GLY A 168 -2.80 -0.16 -6.34
C GLY A 168 -2.91 -1.51 -7.01
N ALA A 169 -3.35 -1.45 -8.26
CA ALA A 169 -3.44 -2.58 -9.18
C ALA A 169 -3.19 -2.10 -10.62
N ILE A 170 -2.84 -3.05 -11.49
CA ILE A 170 -2.64 -2.83 -12.91
C ILE A 170 -3.72 -3.59 -13.69
N GLY A 171 -4.41 -2.88 -14.58
CA GLY A 171 -5.40 -3.44 -15.47
C GLY A 171 -4.95 -3.41 -16.94
N TYR A 172 -5.34 -4.43 -17.70
CA TYR A 172 -5.07 -4.56 -19.13
C TYR A 172 -6.35 -4.80 -19.90
N GLN A 173 -6.46 -4.19 -21.08
CA GLN A 173 -7.54 -4.40 -22.03
C GLN A 173 -6.94 -5.06 -23.29
N LEU A 174 -7.43 -6.25 -23.66
CA LEU A 174 -6.83 -7.07 -24.73
C LEU A 174 -6.94 -6.43 -26.13
N ASN A 175 -7.91 -5.53 -26.33
CA ASN A 175 -8.04 -4.73 -27.53
C ASN A 175 -7.00 -3.60 -27.66
N GLU A 176 -6.28 -3.28 -26.58
CA GLU A 176 -5.26 -2.23 -26.52
C GLU A 176 -3.88 -2.81 -26.17
N LYS A 177 -3.29 -3.53 -27.14
CA LYS A 177 -1.98 -4.18 -26.95
C LYS A 177 -0.90 -3.16 -26.61
N GLY A 178 -0.07 -3.49 -25.59
CA GLY A 178 1.02 -2.60 -25.12
C GLY A 178 0.55 -1.53 -24.15
N SER A 179 -0.75 -1.43 -23.86
CA SER A 179 -1.29 -0.48 -22.90
C SER A 179 -1.57 -1.12 -21.55
N SER A 180 -1.34 -0.35 -20.49
CA SER A 180 -1.71 -0.73 -19.12
C SER A 180 -2.31 0.47 -18.37
N PHE A 181 -3.19 0.17 -17.44
CA PHE A 181 -3.77 1.16 -16.53
C PHE A 181 -3.27 0.90 -15.13
N GLY A 182 -2.73 1.93 -14.48
CA GLY A 182 -2.48 1.94 -13.03
C GLY A 182 -3.66 2.59 -12.32
N LEU A 183 -4.23 1.91 -11.33
CA LEU A 183 -5.31 2.44 -10.50
C LEU A 183 -4.96 2.27 -9.02
N GLY A 184 -5.35 3.23 -8.19
CA GLY A 184 -5.09 3.09 -6.77
C GLY A 184 -5.49 4.25 -5.91
N LEU A 185 -5.04 4.17 -4.64
CA LEU A 185 -5.04 5.21 -3.64
C LEU A 185 -3.60 5.56 -3.29
N SER A 186 -3.20 6.81 -3.46
CA SER A 186 -1.87 7.33 -3.09
C SER A 186 -1.92 8.17 -1.82
N ILE A 187 -0.78 8.31 -1.16
CA ILE A 187 -0.56 9.27 -0.07
C ILE A 187 -0.37 10.68 -0.63
N PRO A 188 -0.42 11.72 0.24
CA PRO A 188 -0.05 13.08 -0.15
C PRO A 188 1.35 13.15 -0.77
N ASP A 189 1.44 13.84 -1.93
CA ASP A 189 2.67 14.09 -2.67
C ASP A 189 2.55 15.38 -3.52
N ASN A 190 3.30 15.49 -4.62
CA ASN A 190 3.24 16.67 -5.53
C ASN A 190 1.98 16.71 -6.40
N VAL A 191 1.16 15.66 -6.41
CA VAL A 191 -0.12 15.62 -7.16
C VAL A 191 -1.25 16.17 -6.32
N SER A 192 -1.29 15.85 -5.01
CA SER A 192 -2.28 16.31 -4.05
C SER A 192 -1.70 16.44 -2.64
N ASP A 193 -2.16 17.45 -1.89
CA ASP A 193 -1.80 17.67 -0.48
C ASP A 193 -2.46 16.67 0.47
N ASP A 194 -3.42 15.85 -0.01
CA ASP A 194 -4.14 14.83 0.75
C ASP A 194 -4.14 13.49 0.01
N TYR A 195 -4.61 12.42 0.66
CA TYR A 195 -4.82 11.14 -0.01
C TYR A 195 -5.72 11.31 -1.23
N TYR A 196 -5.37 10.65 -2.32
CA TYR A 196 -6.13 10.73 -3.56
C TYR A 196 -6.22 9.39 -4.29
N PHE A 197 -7.36 9.14 -4.92
CA PHE A 197 -7.52 8.06 -5.89
C PHE A 197 -6.94 8.49 -7.22
N TYR A 198 -6.31 7.58 -7.93
CA TYR A 198 -5.69 7.86 -9.22
C TYR A 198 -6.04 6.83 -10.29
N VAL A 199 -6.01 7.27 -11.54
CA VAL A 199 -5.98 6.44 -12.75
C VAL A 199 -4.92 7.01 -13.68
N SER A 200 -3.99 6.17 -14.11
CA SER A 200 -3.01 6.49 -15.13
C SER A 200 -3.02 5.45 -16.23
N LYS A 201 -2.67 5.83 -17.45
CA LYS A 201 -2.51 4.91 -18.57
C LYS A 201 -1.11 5.04 -19.14
N TYR A 202 -0.52 3.92 -19.48
CA TYR A 202 0.79 3.80 -20.10
C TYR A 202 0.67 3.05 -21.42
N ASN A 203 1.36 3.52 -22.45
CA ASN A 203 1.57 2.83 -23.72
C ASN A 203 3.04 2.49 -23.82
N GLU A 204 3.40 1.20 -23.88
CA GLU A 204 4.79 0.75 -23.98
C GLU A 204 5.71 1.41 -22.91
N ASN A 205 5.19 1.55 -21.68
CA ASN A 205 5.83 2.20 -20.51
C ASN A 205 5.89 3.74 -20.53
N GLU A 206 5.35 4.41 -21.55
CA GLU A 206 5.21 5.87 -21.55
C GLU A 206 3.81 6.30 -21.07
N SER A 207 3.77 7.29 -20.15
CA SER A 207 2.51 7.82 -19.67
C SER A 207 1.75 8.57 -20.78
N VAL A 208 0.45 8.31 -20.91
CA VAL A 208 -0.42 9.00 -21.87
C VAL A 208 -0.64 10.45 -21.46
N ASN A 209 -0.40 11.40 -22.37
CA ASN A 209 -0.60 12.82 -22.11
C ASN A 209 -2.09 13.18 -22.09
N VAL A 210 -2.58 13.59 -20.93
CA VAL A 210 -4.00 13.91 -20.68
C VAL A 210 -4.34 15.42 -20.78
N SER A 211 -3.43 16.27 -21.23
CA SER A 211 -3.60 17.73 -21.23
C SER A 211 -4.76 18.24 -22.11
N ARG A 212 -5.23 17.42 -23.03
CA ARG A 212 -6.31 17.75 -23.98
C ARG A 212 -7.60 16.96 -23.72
N PHE A 213 -7.65 16.18 -22.65
CA PHE A 213 -8.82 15.38 -22.34
C PHE A 213 -9.99 16.22 -21.85
N SER A 214 -11.21 15.75 -22.11
CA SER A 214 -12.43 16.37 -21.63
C SER A 214 -12.46 16.38 -20.10
N LYS A 215 -13.00 17.46 -19.51
CA LYS A 215 -13.04 17.61 -18.05
C LYS A 215 -13.85 16.47 -17.39
N LEU A 216 -13.30 15.90 -16.33
CA LEU A 216 -14.02 14.92 -15.49
C LEU A 216 -15.14 15.60 -14.68
N LYS A 217 -16.23 14.89 -14.42
CA LYS A 217 -17.31 15.33 -13.50
C LYS A 217 -16.86 15.22 -12.07
N ASN A 218 -16.09 14.15 -11.75
CA ASN A 218 -15.49 13.91 -10.45
C ASN A 218 -13.98 13.79 -10.59
N GLY A 219 -13.23 14.59 -9.84
CA GLY A 219 -11.76 14.64 -9.97
C GLY A 219 -11.29 15.55 -11.09
N GLU A 220 -10.03 15.43 -11.42
CA GLU A 220 -9.39 16.25 -12.43
C GLU A 220 -8.25 15.51 -13.15
N TRP A 221 -7.97 15.91 -14.39
CA TRP A 221 -6.79 15.48 -15.11
C TRP A 221 -5.57 16.29 -14.66
N LYS A 222 -4.51 15.61 -14.27
CA LYS A 222 -3.20 16.17 -13.93
C LYS A 222 -2.23 15.89 -15.08
N PHE A 223 -1.45 16.89 -15.49
CA PHE A 223 -0.50 16.79 -16.62
C PHE A 223 0.80 17.58 -16.42
N LYS A 224 1.01 18.08 -15.20
CA LYS A 224 2.26 18.75 -14.78
C LYS A 224 2.96 17.87 -13.75
N GLY A 225 4.12 17.35 -14.12
CA GLY A 225 4.91 16.45 -13.27
C GLY A 225 4.44 14.98 -13.27
N TRP A 226 3.15 14.74 -13.47
CA TRP A 226 2.53 13.42 -13.60
C TRP A 226 1.34 13.51 -14.57
N ASN A 227 1.07 12.42 -15.33
CA ASN A 227 -0.07 12.33 -16.24
C ASN A 227 -1.07 11.31 -15.73
N GLY A 228 -2.29 11.77 -15.43
CA GLY A 228 -3.36 10.88 -14.96
C GLY A 228 -4.57 11.65 -14.43
N ALA A 229 -5.59 10.90 -14.02
CA ALA A 229 -6.75 11.43 -13.31
C ALA A 229 -6.53 11.29 -11.81
N ALA A 230 -6.90 12.31 -11.03
CA ALA A 230 -6.84 12.32 -9.57
C ALA A 230 -8.17 12.77 -8.96
N LEU A 231 -8.56 12.13 -7.85
CA LEU A 231 -9.72 12.46 -7.03
C LEU A 231 -9.30 12.50 -5.57
N ASP A 232 -9.41 13.66 -4.93
CA ASP A 232 -9.23 13.77 -3.47
C ASP A 232 -10.09 12.73 -2.74
N ALA A 233 -9.47 11.96 -1.83
CA ALA A 233 -10.13 10.88 -1.11
C ALA A 233 -10.99 11.36 0.08
N SER A 234 -10.82 12.62 0.51
CA SER A 234 -11.53 13.17 1.67
C SER A 234 -13.04 13.14 1.46
N GLY A 235 -13.78 12.53 2.38
CA GLY A 235 -15.24 12.47 2.35
C GLY A 235 -15.85 11.67 1.19
N LYS A 236 -15.07 10.92 0.43
CA LYS A 236 -15.59 10.13 -0.70
C LYS A 236 -16.28 8.85 -0.24
N SER A 237 -17.34 8.53 -0.94
CA SER A 237 -18.07 7.27 -0.78
C SER A 237 -17.64 6.25 -1.84
N LEU A 238 -17.92 4.97 -1.59
CA LEU A 238 -17.65 3.90 -2.54
C LEU A 238 -18.26 4.16 -3.94
N PRO A 239 -19.55 4.54 -4.08
CA PRO A 239 -20.10 4.88 -5.40
C PRO A 239 -19.39 6.05 -6.08
N GLY A 240 -18.93 7.05 -5.30
CA GLY A 240 -18.20 8.21 -5.83
C GLY A 240 -16.85 7.81 -6.42
N VAL A 241 -16.10 6.94 -5.75
CA VAL A 241 -14.79 6.45 -6.24
C VAL A 241 -14.97 5.55 -7.46
N ILE A 242 -15.97 4.66 -7.46
CA ILE A 242 -16.29 3.80 -8.62
C ILE A 242 -16.65 4.65 -9.83
N SER A 243 -17.49 5.67 -9.64
CA SER A 243 -17.86 6.59 -10.72
C SER A 243 -16.63 7.31 -11.30
N PHE A 244 -15.72 7.75 -10.43
CA PHE A 244 -14.46 8.36 -10.86
C PHE A 244 -13.59 7.39 -11.67
N PHE A 245 -13.37 6.16 -11.19
CA PHE A 245 -12.59 5.16 -11.92
C PHE A 245 -13.20 4.88 -13.30
N SER A 246 -14.52 4.64 -13.35
CA SER A 246 -15.22 4.37 -14.62
C SER A 246 -15.12 5.53 -15.60
N GLU A 247 -15.27 6.77 -15.13
CA GLU A 247 -15.19 7.97 -15.96
C GLU A 247 -13.76 8.20 -16.47
N ALA A 248 -12.76 8.06 -15.59
CA ALA A 248 -11.36 8.24 -15.96
C ALA A 248 -10.90 7.17 -16.98
N ILE A 249 -11.22 5.88 -16.75
CA ILE A 249 -10.88 4.80 -17.68
C ILE A 249 -11.50 5.08 -19.06
N LYS A 250 -12.79 5.47 -19.09
CA LYS A 250 -13.48 5.80 -20.34
C LYS A 250 -12.86 7.00 -21.05
N GLY A 251 -12.44 8.02 -20.29
CA GLY A 251 -11.80 9.22 -20.85
C GLY A 251 -10.49 8.94 -21.59
N TYR A 252 -9.80 7.84 -21.28
CA TYR A 252 -8.62 7.40 -22.01
C TYR A 252 -8.94 6.72 -23.36
N SER A 253 -10.20 6.43 -23.65
CA SER A 253 -10.66 5.79 -24.89
C SER A 253 -11.31 6.80 -25.86
N GLU A 254 -11.45 8.08 -25.46
CA GLU A 254 -11.96 9.18 -26.28
C GLU A 254 -10.82 9.94 -26.98
#